data_e24756ad1802ae0e6468de8522596aed
#
_entry.id   e24756ad1802ae0e6468de8522596aed
#
_cell.length_a   1.000
_cell.length_b   1.000
_cell.length_c   1.000
_cell.angle_alpha   90.00
_cell.angle_beta   90.00
_cell.angle_gamma   90.00
#
_symmetry.space_group_name_H-M   'P 1'
#
loop_
_entity.id
_entity.type
_entity.pdbx_description
1 polymer ?
#
loop_
_entity_poly.entity_id
_entity_poly.type
_entity_poly.pdbx_seq_one_letter_code
_entity_poly.pdbx_strand_id
1 'polypeptide(L)'
;MLLSVFAGITLSAQSIKWYNPESADFHVVQGQAFVEDAREGFYNRLPARAKEDLRKPVWNLSRQCAGESICFSTDSKNIKVRYKVKLRIAMSHMPATGVSGVDLYTYDRHGAELWLAPKYSFKDTVVYSYSDIKPMKMRGNGPDYTLYLP
;
A
#
# COMPACT_ATOMS: atom_id res chain seq x y z
N MET A 1 47.28 13.33 32.74
CA MET A 1 46.57 14.11 31.71
C MET A 1 45.76 13.10 30.88
N LEU A 2 44.47 12.97 31.18
CA LEU A 2 43.58 12.00 30.49
C LEU A 2 42.88 12.77 29.37
N LEU A 3 43.14 12.37 28.11
CA LEU A 3 42.50 12.96 26.94
C LEU A 3 41.31 12.06 26.57
N SER A 4 40.08 12.46 26.89
CA SER A 4 38.89 11.77 26.48
C SER A 4 38.44 12.28 25.10
N VAL A 5 38.56 11.42 24.08
CA VAL A 5 38.03 11.68 22.73
C VAL A 5 36.55 11.32 22.71
N PHE A 6 35.65 12.33 22.68
CA PHE A 6 34.24 12.14 22.39
C PHE A 6 34.04 11.95 20.90
N ALA A 7 33.81 10.73 20.44
CA ALA A 7 33.34 10.49 19.10
C ALA A 7 31.84 10.83 19.04
N GLY A 8 31.51 11.96 18.43
CA GLY A 8 30.13 12.36 18.18
C GLY A 8 29.51 11.43 17.15
N ILE A 9 28.54 10.59 17.55
CA ILE A 9 27.71 9.83 16.64
C ILE A 9 26.69 10.81 16.04
N THR A 10 26.89 11.22 14.80
CA THR A 10 25.88 11.95 14.04
C THR A 10 24.77 10.97 13.65
N LEU A 11 23.65 11.00 14.37
CA LEU A 11 22.41 10.33 13.94
C LEU A 11 21.88 11.08 12.70
N SER A 12 22.13 10.54 11.51
CA SER A 12 21.45 11.01 10.30
C SER A 12 19.98 10.60 10.39
N ALA A 13 19.12 11.58 10.59
CA ALA A 13 17.68 11.35 10.48
C ALA A 13 17.36 10.99 9.03
N GLN A 14 17.05 9.72 8.75
CA GLN A 14 16.58 9.31 7.44
C GLN A 14 15.26 10.03 7.13
N SER A 15 15.28 10.91 6.14
CA SER A 15 14.09 11.57 5.64
C SER A 15 13.17 10.55 4.95
N ILE A 16 11.88 10.54 5.31
CA ILE A 16 10.88 9.69 4.66
C ILE A 16 10.57 10.29 3.29
N LYS A 17 10.79 9.51 2.22
CA LYS A 17 10.33 9.85 0.88
C LYS A 17 8.95 9.23 0.65
N TRP A 18 7.97 10.06 0.28
CA TRP A 18 6.61 9.65 -0.01
C TRP A 18 6.39 9.54 -1.52
N TYR A 19 5.68 8.49 -1.92
CA TYR A 19 5.26 8.25 -3.29
C TYR A 19 3.74 8.20 -3.33
N ASN A 20 3.14 8.85 -4.32
CA ASN A 20 1.71 8.79 -4.59
C ASN A 20 1.47 7.81 -5.74
N PRO A 21 0.76 6.69 -5.55
CA PRO A 21 0.44 5.75 -6.62
C PRO A 21 -0.39 6.34 -7.76
N GLU A 22 -1.11 7.46 -7.50
CA GLU A 22 -1.86 8.19 -8.54
C GLU A 22 -0.95 9.04 -9.44
N SER A 23 0.34 9.18 -9.11
CA SER A 23 1.28 9.95 -9.93
C SER A 23 1.47 9.30 -11.29
N ALA A 24 1.46 10.11 -12.36
CA ALA A 24 1.68 9.63 -13.71
C ALA A 24 3.02 8.92 -13.92
N ASP A 25 4.02 9.26 -13.10
CA ASP A 25 5.37 8.68 -13.16
C ASP A 25 5.50 7.37 -12.37
N PHE A 26 4.42 6.90 -11.75
CA PHE A 26 4.46 5.76 -10.83
C PHE A 26 3.22 4.87 -10.98
N HIS A 27 3.15 4.14 -12.10
CA HIS A 27 2.06 3.22 -12.41
C HIS A 27 2.30 1.85 -11.79
N VAL A 28 1.81 1.65 -10.59
CA VAL A 28 2.08 0.42 -9.81
C VAL A 28 0.81 -0.29 -9.36
N VAL A 29 -0.37 0.26 -9.69
CA VAL A 29 -1.66 -0.34 -9.31
C VAL A 29 -2.01 -1.45 -10.29
N GLN A 30 -2.37 -2.60 -9.73
CA GLN A 30 -2.80 -3.81 -10.43
C GLN A 30 -4.25 -4.14 -10.03
N GLY A 31 -4.92 -4.98 -10.85
CA GLY A 31 -6.27 -5.47 -10.53
C GLY A 31 -7.41 -4.58 -11.04
N GLN A 32 -7.10 -3.48 -11.72
CA GLN A 32 -8.11 -2.63 -12.38
C GLN A 32 -8.52 -3.22 -13.74
N ALA A 33 -9.83 -3.28 -13.98
CA ALA A 33 -10.35 -3.66 -15.29
C ALA A 33 -10.30 -2.47 -16.26
N PHE A 34 -10.05 -2.75 -17.54
CA PHE A 34 -10.10 -1.73 -18.60
C PHE A 34 -9.21 -0.52 -18.32
N VAL A 35 -7.90 -0.75 -18.15
CA VAL A 35 -6.93 0.26 -17.71
C VAL A 35 -6.87 1.50 -18.58
N GLU A 36 -7.18 1.39 -19.88
CA GLU A 36 -7.18 2.50 -20.83
C GLU A 36 -8.43 3.40 -20.73
N ASP A 37 -9.47 2.94 -20.04
CA ASP A 37 -10.72 3.67 -19.92
C ASP A 37 -10.70 4.68 -18.75
N ALA A 38 -11.32 5.84 -18.94
CA ALA A 38 -11.47 6.84 -17.90
C ALA A 38 -12.30 6.32 -16.71
N ARG A 39 -11.90 6.67 -15.48
CA ARG A 39 -12.57 6.32 -14.23
C ARG A 39 -13.03 7.59 -13.49
N GLU A 40 -14.12 7.48 -12.70
CA GLU A 40 -14.54 8.57 -11.81
C GLU A 40 -13.58 8.79 -10.62
N GLY A 41 -12.77 7.79 -10.29
CA GLY A 41 -11.74 7.85 -9.25
C GLY A 41 -10.67 6.83 -9.51
N PHE A 42 -9.44 7.17 -9.15
CA PHE A 42 -8.25 6.38 -9.45
C PHE A 42 -8.36 4.92 -8.99
N TYR A 43 -8.87 4.69 -7.78
CA TYR A 43 -9.06 3.35 -7.20
C TYR A 43 -10.44 2.74 -7.49
N ASN A 44 -11.14 3.18 -8.52
CA ASN A 44 -12.37 2.54 -8.95
C ASN A 44 -12.06 1.40 -9.89
N ARG A 45 -12.60 0.19 -9.61
CA ARG A 45 -12.33 -1.02 -10.38
C ARG A 45 -12.90 -1.00 -11.80
N LEU A 46 -14.01 -0.28 -12.00
CA LEU A 46 -14.70 -0.21 -13.28
C LEU A 46 -14.58 1.19 -13.92
N PRO A 47 -14.60 1.26 -15.26
CA PRO A 47 -14.57 2.52 -15.98
C PRO A 47 -15.87 3.31 -15.79
N ALA A 48 -15.78 4.64 -15.95
CA ALA A 48 -16.92 5.54 -15.77
C ALA A 48 -18.12 5.18 -16.67
N ARG A 49 -17.88 4.71 -17.90
CA ARG A 49 -18.92 4.31 -18.86
C ARG A 49 -19.83 3.19 -18.36
N ALA A 50 -19.32 2.31 -17.48
CA ALA A 50 -20.10 1.21 -16.94
C ALA A 50 -21.23 1.66 -15.99
N LYS A 51 -21.22 2.93 -15.55
CA LYS A 51 -22.21 3.47 -14.63
C LYS A 51 -23.65 3.42 -15.18
N GLU A 52 -23.81 3.66 -16.48
CA GLU A 52 -25.12 3.70 -17.13
C GLU A 52 -25.72 2.30 -17.32
N ASP A 53 -24.86 1.30 -17.51
CA ASP A 53 -25.27 -0.08 -17.79
C ASP A 53 -25.46 -0.91 -16.52
N LEU A 54 -24.94 -0.46 -15.38
CA LEU A 54 -24.93 -1.22 -14.14
C LEU A 54 -26.03 -0.79 -13.18
N ARG A 55 -26.61 -1.78 -12.48
CA ARG A 55 -27.49 -1.50 -11.35
C ARG A 55 -26.74 -0.71 -10.28
N LYS A 56 -27.39 0.30 -9.69
CA LYS A 56 -26.79 1.21 -8.70
C LYS A 56 -26.03 0.51 -7.56
N PRO A 57 -26.49 -0.61 -6.97
CA PRO A 57 -25.70 -1.31 -5.94
C PRO A 57 -24.38 -1.86 -6.47
N VAL A 58 -24.38 -2.42 -7.68
CA VAL A 58 -23.17 -2.97 -8.34
C VAL A 58 -22.16 -1.85 -8.62
N TRP A 59 -22.65 -0.74 -9.18
CA TRP A 59 -21.82 0.46 -9.38
C TRP A 59 -21.21 0.96 -8.07
N ASN A 60 -22.01 1.05 -7.00
CA ASN A 60 -21.50 1.52 -5.71
C ASN A 60 -20.40 0.59 -5.15
N LEU A 61 -20.55 -0.72 -5.28
CA LEU A 61 -19.54 -1.71 -4.86
C LEU A 61 -18.27 -1.65 -5.72
N SER A 62 -18.38 -1.33 -7.01
CA SER A 62 -17.22 -1.23 -7.90
C SER A 62 -16.29 -0.07 -7.55
N ARG A 63 -16.75 0.87 -6.73
CA ARG A 63 -15.96 2.03 -6.26
C ARG A 63 -15.10 1.73 -5.03
N GLN A 64 -15.14 0.49 -4.55
CA GLN A 64 -14.23 -0.01 -3.52
C GLN A 64 -13.02 -0.66 -4.20
N CYS A 65 -11.85 -0.54 -3.57
CA CYS A 65 -10.59 -1.00 -4.15
C CYS A 65 -10.25 -2.47 -3.83
N ALA A 66 -11.16 -3.22 -3.22
CA ALA A 66 -10.93 -4.64 -2.92
C ALA A 66 -10.58 -5.43 -4.19
N GLY A 67 -9.46 -6.14 -4.16
CA GLY A 67 -8.89 -6.84 -5.33
C GLY A 67 -7.86 -6.03 -6.13
N GLU A 68 -7.66 -4.75 -5.80
CA GLU A 68 -6.54 -3.98 -6.31
C GLU A 68 -5.31 -4.16 -5.41
N SER A 69 -4.14 -4.03 -5.99
CA SER A 69 -2.88 -4.08 -5.26
C SER A 69 -1.89 -3.06 -5.81
N ILE A 70 -0.93 -2.67 -4.99
CA ILE A 70 0.19 -1.82 -5.37
C ILE A 70 1.47 -2.65 -5.35
N CYS A 71 2.12 -2.77 -6.50
CA CYS A 71 3.33 -3.54 -6.68
C CYS A 71 4.53 -2.61 -6.83
N PHE A 72 5.60 -2.83 -6.04
CA PHE A 72 6.77 -1.97 -6.05
C PHE A 72 8.03 -2.69 -5.58
N SER A 73 9.20 -2.09 -5.82
CA SER A 73 10.50 -2.55 -5.31
C SER A 73 11.17 -1.46 -4.49
N THR A 74 11.83 -1.84 -3.41
CA THR A 74 12.63 -0.94 -2.57
C THR A 74 13.68 -1.72 -1.78
N ASP A 75 14.80 -1.07 -1.50
CA ASP A 75 15.84 -1.54 -0.59
C ASP A 75 15.66 -1.01 0.85
N SER A 76 14.59 -0.25 1.09
CA SER A 76 14.29 0.33 2.38
C SER A 76 13.97 -0.75 3.42
N LYS A 77 14.56 -0.64 4.60
CA LYS A 77 14.22 -1.49 5.76
C LYS A 77 12.94 -1.04 6.48
N ASN A 78 12.42 0.13 6.11
CA ASN A 78 11.23 0.69 6.73
C ASN A 78 10.29 1.18 5.63
N ILE A 79 9.04 0.70 5.67
CA ILE A 79 7.98 1.08 4.75
C ILE A 79 6.85 1.67 5.58
N LYS A 80 6.29 2.80 5.13
CA LYS A 80 5.07 3.37 5.70
C LYS A 80 4.03 3.53 4.61
N VAL A 81 2.79 3.16 4.94
CA VAL A 81 1.61 3.37 4.11
C VAL A 81 0.68 4.30 4.85
N ARG A 82 0.17 5.33 4.18
CA ARG A 82 -0.84 6.24 4.74
C ARG A 82 -1.93 6.51 3.72
N TYR A 83 -3.16 6.52 4.18
CA TYR A 83 -4.33 6.78 3.33
C TYR A 83 -5.52 7.29 4.14
N LYS A 84 -6.52 7.83 3.44
CA LYS A 84 -7.82 8.18 4.03
C LYS A 84 -8.89 7.27 3.44
N VAL A 85 -9.79 6.80 4.30
CA VAL A 85 -10.95 6.01 3.89
C VAL A 85 -12.12 6.96 3.64
N LYS A 86 -12.76 6.85 2.47
CA LYS A 86 -13.90 7.71 2.10
C LYS A 86 -15.20 7.33 2.79
N LEU A 87 -15.31 6.06 3.18
CA LEU A 87 -16.52 5.49 3.80
C LEU A 87 -16.24 5.11 5.26
N ARG A 88 -16.84 4.01 5.71
CA ARG A 88 -16.68 3.53 7.09
C ARG A 88 -15.33 2.84 7.27
N ILE A 89 -14.65 3.15 8.36
CA ILE A 89 -13.41 2.48 8.76
C ILE A 89 -13.67 1.05 9.25
N ALA A 90 -14.81 0.83 9.93
CA ALA A 90 -15.20 -0.45 10.49
C ALA A 90 -16.72 -0.69 10.32
N MET A 91 -17.16 -1.92 10.49
CA MET A 91 -18.57 -2.33 10.49
C MET A 91 -18.90 -3.04 11.80
N SER A 92 -20.20 -3.16 12.14
CA SER A 92 -20.63 -3.81 13.38
C SER A 92 -20.17 -5.28 13.50
N HIS A 93 -19.97 -5.94 12.40
CA HIS A 93 -19.58 -7.36 12.30
C HIS A 93 -18.14 -7.56 11.79
N MET A 94 -17.41 -6.48 11.50
CA MET A 94 -16.05 -6.56 10.94
C MET A 94 -15.17 -5.43 11.50
N PRO A 95 -14.01 -5.74 12.09
CA PRO A 95 -13.11 -4.74 12.64
C PRO A 95 -12.47 -3.86 11.54
N ALA A 96 -11.87 -2.75 11.95
CA ALA A 96 -11.24 -1.79 11.05
C ALA A 96 -10.17 -2.42 10.15
N THR A 97 -9.41 -3.36 10.67
CA THR A 97 -8.40 -4.11 9.89
C THR A 97 -9.00 -4.95 8.77
N GLY A 98 -10.21 -5.46 8.94
CA GLY A 98 -10.89 -6.24 7.90
C GLY A 98 -11.65 -5.38 6.89
N VAL A 99 -12.13 -4.18 7.29
CA VAL A 99 -12.91 -3.30 6.40
C VAL A 99 -12.02 -2.36 5.61
N SER A 100 -10.95 -1.86 6.22
CA SER A 100 -10.14 -0.76 5.70
C SER A 100 -8.64 -1.02 5.84
N GLY A 101 -8.24 -2.21 6.26
CA GLY A 101 -6.83 -2.56 6.42
C GLY A 101 -6.15 -2.85 5.10
N VAL A 102 -4.83 -2.77 5.10
CA VAL A 102 -3.97 -3.17 3.98
C VAL A 102 -3.00 -4.24 4.44
N ASP A 103 -2.67 -5.15 3.54
CA ASP A 103 -1.71 -6.22 3.81
C ASP A 103 -0.51 -6.10 2.87
N LEU A 104 0.69 -6.07 3.45
CA LEU A 104 1.94 -6.02 2.70
C LEU A 104 2.61 -7.39 2.70
N TYR A 105 2.94 -7.86 1.51
CA TYR A 105 3.68 -9.08 1.28
C TYR A 105 5.02 -8.78 0.60
N THR A 106 6.00 -9.57 0.91
CA THR A 106 7.25 -9.74 0.15
C THR A 106 7.32 -11.17 -0.36
N TYR A 107 8.40 -11.52 -1.08
CA TYR A 107 8.53 -12.84 -1.67
C TYR A 107 9.82 -13.51 -1.16
N ASP A 108 9.77 -14.81 -0.97
CA ASP A 108 10.97 -15.58 -0.72
C ASP A 108 11.73 -15.89 -2.04
N ARG A 109 12.89 -16.55 -1.91
CA ARG A 109 13.71 -16.94 -3.08
C ARG A 109 13.02 -17.92 -4.05
N HIS A 110 11.91 -18.52 -3.65
CA HIS A 110 11.11 -19.45 -4.45
C HIS A 110 9.86 -18.78 -5.04
N GLY A 111 9.62 -17.50 -4.72
CA GLY A 111 8.46 -16.73 -5.16
C GLY A 111 7.22 -16.92 -4.29
N ALA A 112 7.34 -17.55 -3.11
CA ALA A 112 6.25 -17.64 -2.18
C ALA A 112 6.04 -16.32 -1.44
N GLU A 113 4.78 -15.89 -1.31
CA GLU A 113 4.41 -14.67 -0.59
C GLU A 113 4.63 -14.83 0.92
N LEU A 114 5.26 -13.84 1.52
CA LEU A 114 5.52 -13.73 2.94
C LEU A 114 4.86 -12.47 3.49
N TRP A 115 3.86 -12.63 4.34
CA TRP A 115 3.19 -11.51 4.99
C TRP A 115 4.12 -10.76 5.95
N LEU A 116 4.06 -9.43 5.92
CA LEU A 116 4.81 -8.55 6.82
C LEU A 116 3.88 -7.99 7.89
N ALA A 117 4.20 -8.24 9.16
CA ALA A 117 3.42 -7.77 10.29
C ALA A 117 3.58 -6.24 10.49
N PRO A 118 2.50 -5.44 10.43
CA PRO A 118 2.55 -4.01 10.63
C PRO A 118 2.36 -3.60 12.09
N LYS A 119 2.80 -2.37 12.42
CA LYS A 119 2.16 -1.54 13.43
C LYS A 119 1.20 -0.59 12.73
N TYR A 120 -0.02 -0.42 13.24
CA TYR A 120 -1.03 0.41 12.57
C TYR A 120 -1.81 1.32 13.52
N SER A 121 -2.40 2.35 12.95
CA SER A 121 -3.27 3.28 13.63
C SER A 121 -4.42 3.68 12.73
N PHE A 122 -5.65 3.55 13.22
CA PHE A 122 -6.88 3.97 12.55
C PHE A 122 -7.39 5.27 13.19
N LYS A 123 -7.09 6.39 12.54
CA LYS A 123 -7.56 7.74 12.86
C LYS A 123 -8.09 8.38 11.58
N ASP A 124 -8.20 9.69 11.50
CA ASP A 124 -8.56 10.43 10.28
C ASP A 124 -7.67 10.07 9.09
N THR A 125 -6.42 9.77 9.35
CA THR A 125 -5.49 9.13 8.43
C THR A 125 -5.10 7.78 8.99
N VAL A 126 -5.32 6.73 8.23
CA VAL A 126 -4.86 5.39 8.54
C VAL A 126 -3.38 5.32 8.22
N VAL A 127 -2.61 4.75 9.13
CA VAL A 127 -1.15 4.58 8.96
C VAL A 127 -0.76 3.15 9.30
N TYR A 128 -0.03 2.52 8.40
CA TYR A 128 0.65 1.25 8.59
C TYR A 128 2.16 1.50 8.56
N SER A 129 2.90 0.85 9.45
CA SER A 129 4.36 0.97 9.55
C SER A 129 4.98 -0.41 9.65
N TYR A 130 5.88 -0.69 8.75
CA TYR A 130 6.67 -1.90 8.68
C TYR A 130 8.12 -1.51 8.93
N SER A 131 8.80 -2.17 9.88
CA SER A 131 10.17 -1.89 10.25
C SER A 131 11.02 -3.14 10.25
N ASP A 132 12.33 -2.95 10.19
CA ASP A 132 13.32 -4.03 10.22
C ASP A 132 13.14 -5.08 9.11
N ILE A 133 12.57 -4.65 7.97
CA ILE A 133 12.37 -5.50 6.81
C ILE A 133 13.76 -5.94 6.31
N LYS A 134 13.88 -7.24 6.07
CA LYS A 134 15.05 -7.80 5.36
C LYS A 134 14.71 -7.85 3.88
N PRO A 135 15.23 -6.92 3.05
CA PRO A 135 14.92 -6.93 1.63
C PRO A 135 15.37 -8.26 1.01
N MET A 136 14.44 -8.97 0.43
CA MET A 136 14.72 -10.15 -0.39
C MET A 136 14.43 -9.76 -1.83
N LYS A 137 15.44 -9.87 -2.70
CA LYS A 137 15.23 -9.69 -4.14
C LYS A 137 14.65 -10.96 -4.72
N MET A 138 13.55 -10.83 -5.42
CA MET A 138 13.06 -11.91 -6.26
C MET A 138 14.07 -12.28 -7.34
N ARG A 139 14.15 -13.57 -7.67
CA ARG A 139 14.84 -14.01 -8.89
C ARG A 139 13.99 -13.58 -10.08
N GLY A 140 14.39 -12.50 -10.77
CA GLY A 140 13.72 -11.98 -11.95
C GLY A 140 13.43 -10.48 -11.88
N ASN A 141 12.66 -9.99 -12.83
CA ASN A 141 12.31 -8.57 -12.98
C ASN A 141 10.94 -8.22 -12.33
N GLY A 142 10.45 -9.04 -11.40
CA GLY A 142 9.19 -8.79 -10.71
C GLY A 142 9.32 -7.79 -9.55
N PRO A 143 8.19 -7.31 -9.01
CA PRO A 143 8.18 -6.46 -7.82
C PRO A 143 8.63 -7.26 -6.58
N ASP A 144 9.31 -6.58 -5.64
CA ASP A 144 9.74 -7.19 -4.39
C ASP A 144 8.64 -7.18 -3.33
N TYR A 145 7.61 -6.33 -3.53
CA TYR A 145 6.50 -6.13 -2.60
C TYR A 145 5.17 -6.00 -3.31
N THR A 146 4.13 -6.57 -2.69
CA THR A 146 2.73 -6.39 -3.08
C THR A 146 1.94 -5.91 -1.86
N LEU A 147 1.31 -4.73 -1.99
CA LEU A 147 0.39 -4.16 -1.00
C LEU A 147 -1.04 -4.38 -1.49
N TYR A 148 -1.78 -5.27 -0.86
CA TYR A 148 -3.20 -5.50 -1.15
C TYR A 148 -4.05 -4.40 -0.50
N LEU A 149 -4.99 -3.86 -1.27
CA LEU A 149 -5.91 -2.81 -0.85
C LEU A 149 -7.21 -3.41 -0.27
N PRO A 150 -7.90 -2.66 0.63
CA PRO A 150 -9.08 -3.15 1.34
C PRO A 150 -10.32 -3.31 0.46
#